data_7cede2da68d8d07720ed0287b4d970ae
#
_entry.id   7cede2da68d8d07720ed0287b4d970ae
#
_cell.length_a   1.000
_cell.length_b   1.000
_cell.length_c   1.000
_cell.angle_alpha   90.00
_cell.angle_beta   90.00
_cell.angle_gamma   90.00
#
_symmetry.space_group_name_H-M   'P 1'
#
loop_
_entity.id
_entity.type
_entity.pdbx_description
1 polymer ?
#
loop_
_entity_poly.entity_id
_entity_poly.type
_entity_poly.pdbx_seq_one_letter_code
_entity_poly.pdbx_strand_id
1 'polypeptide(L)'
;MSFMGNMTGNKALTAHSKGDYRTALKLYEEAYEKGMDKPRLLRGYSVLLIRTSQFDKALEVLKRMEKMPMDAKEKTDLHINYAIILWQKGHLDRAMEILEDEFRHTKNGTLYSIIGYLKIEQGDAEEAIRFNKEALEYDDEDPVFLDNLGQTYYRLVGDKETAKIYFDKAIALKPKAIDTNYFLALYDIENGDIESAKDRLDMARVGMFSPLNYATPEMIDAKRDELRNL
;
A
#
# COMPACT_ATOMS: atom_id res chain seq x y z
N MET A 1 -2.26 -14.09 -29.82
CA MET A 1 -1.88 -12.77 -29.25
C MET A 1 -2.87 -11.70 -29.71
N SER A 2 -3.54 -11.04 -28.79
CA SER A 2 -4.48 -9.96 -29.15
C SER A 2 -3.72 -8.64 -29.33
N PHE A 3 -3.43 -8.29 -30.57
CA PHE A 3 -2.74 -7.03 -30.92
C PHE A 3 -3.53 -5.82 -30.38
N MET A 4 -4.84 -5.80 -30.61
CA MET A 4 -5.69 -4.66 -30.18
C MET A 4 -5.80 -4.55 -28.65
N GLY A 5 -5.96 -5.68 -27.96
CA GLY A 5 -6.00 -5.70 -26.49
C GLY A 5 -4.72 -5.17 -25.88
N ASN A 6 -3.56 -5.62 -26.38
CA ASN A 6 -2.26 -5.14 -25.89
C ASN A 6 -1.98 -3.67 -26.23
N MET A 7 -2.44 -3.18 -27.37
CA MET A 7 -2.32 -1.77 -27.73
C MET A 7 -3.14 -0.89 -26.80
N THR A 8 -4.40 -1.25 -26.54
CA THR A 8 -5.26 -0.56 -25.56
C THR A 8 -4.66 -0.64 -24.15
N GLY A 9 -4.16 -1.83 -23.74
CA GLY A 9 -3.48 -2.02 -22.48
C GLY A 9 -2.23 -1.15 -22.26
N ASN A 10 -1.46 -0.90 -23.31
CA ASN A 10 -0.32 0.04 -23.22
C ASN A 10 -0.80 1.49 -22.98
N LYS A 11 -1.91 1.90 -23.59
CA LYS A 11 -2.53 3.23 -23.30
C LYS A 11 -3.02 3.29 -21.85
N ALA A 12 -3.63 2.21 -21.36
CA ALA A 12 -4.05 2.10 -19.97
C ALA A 12 -2.86 2.23 -19.01
N LEU A 13 -1.77 1.53 -19.27
CA LEU A 13 -0.55 1.62 -18.46
C LEU A 13 0.04 3.05 -18.46
N THR A 14 -0.01 3.75 -19.59
CA THR A 14 0.44 5.14 -19.68
C THR A 14 -0.45 6.08 -18.86
N ALA A 15 -1.77 5.91 -18.89
CA ALA A 15 -2.69 6.67 -18.05
C ALA A 15 -2.45 6.36 -16.56
N HIS A 16 -2.26 5.08 -16.22
CA HIS A 16 -1.95 4.62 -14.87
C HIS A 16 -0.67 5.28 -14.32
N SER A 17 0.41 5.30 -15.10
CA SER A 17 1.68 5.92 -14.70
C SER A 17 1.60 7.44 -14.50
N LYS A 18 0.62 8.10 -15.12
CA LYS A 18 0.32 9.53 -14.95
C LYS A 18 -0.63 9.83 -13.78
N GLY A 19 -1.10 8.79 -13.08
CA GLY A 19 -2.08 8.95 -11.99
C GLY A 19 -3.52 9.13 -12.46
N ASP A 20 -3.80 9.06 -13.76
CA ASP A 20 -5.19 9.11 -14.29
C ASP A 20 -5.83 7.72 -14.17
N TYR A 21 -6.17 7.35 -12.93
CA TYR A 21 -6.70 6.02 -12.62
C TYR A 21 -8.08 5.76 -13.21
N ARG A 22 -8.89 6.80 -13.36
CA ARG A 22 -10.22 6.66 -13.95
C ARG A 22 -10.13 6.26 -15.42
N THR A 23 -9.32 6.96 -16.19
CA THR A 23 -9.05 6.63 -17.61
C THR A 23 -8.32 5.29 -17.71
N ALA A 24 -7.33 5.04 -16.84
CA ALA A 24 -6.59 3.80 -16.84
C ALA A 24 -7.48 2.58 -16.61
N LEU A 25 -8.38 2.63 -15.62
CA LEU A 25 -9.30 1.53 -15.30
C LEU A 25 -10.19 1.20 -16.51
N LYS A 26 -10.83 2.22 -17.11
CA LYS A 26 -11.67 2.04 -18.30
C LYS A 26 -10.89 1.40 -19.46
N LEU A 27 -9.68 1.88 -19.72
CA LEU A 27 -8.84 1.35 -20.79
C LEU A 27 -8.35 -0.09 -20.51
N TYR A 28 -8.06 -0.41 -19.24
CA TYR A 28 -7.72 -1.79 -18.86
C TYR A 28 -8.89 -2.75 -19.03
N GLU A 29 -10.11 -2.36 -18.64
CA GLU A 29 -11.33 -3.14 -18.84
C GLU A 29 -11.52 -3.44 -20.34
N GLU A 30 -11.49 -2.39 -21.17
CA GLU A 30 -11.58 -2.55 -22.63
C GLU A 30 -10.48 -3.44 -23.20
N ALA A 31 -9.24 -3.28 -22.73
CA ALA A 31 -8.11 -4.09 -23.14
C ALA A 31 -8.27 -5.56 -22.75
N TYR A 32 -8.77 -5.81 -21.55
CA TYR A 32 -9.01 -7.15 -21.03
C TYR A 32 -10.08 -7.88 -21.84
N GLU A 33 -11.21 -7.21 -22.16
CA GLU A 33 -12.28 -7.72 -23.04
C GLU A 33 -11.76 -8.02 -24.45
N LYS A 34 -10.84 -7.18 -24.97
CA LYS A 34 -10.16 -7.41 -26.26
C LYS A 34 -9.04 -8.45 -26.20
N GLY A 35 -8.93 -9.18 -25.10
CA GLY A 35 -7.99 -10.28 -24.97
C GLY A 35 -6.55 -9.89 -24.65
N MET A 36 -6.30 -8.77 -23.97
CA MET A 36 -4.98 -8.39 -23.44
C MET A 36 -4.30 -9.58 -22.78
N ASP A 37 -3.07 -9.91 -23.19
CA ASP A 37 -2.38 -11.16 -22.80
C ASP A 37 -0.91 -10.97 -22.40
N LYS A 38 -0.46 -9.74 -22.15
CA LYS A 38 0.90 -9.49 -21.66
C LYS A 38 0.91 -9.43 -20.12
N PRO A 39 1.76 -10.21 -19.40
CA PRO A 39 1.82 -10.23 -17.94
C PRO A 39 1.96 -8.83 -17.33
N ARG A 40 2.86 -7.99 -17.87
CA ARG A 40 3.05 -6.62 -17.41
C ARG A 40 1.77 -5.77 -17.43
N LEU A 41 0.93 -5.93 -18.44
CA LEU A 41 -0.32 -5.17 -18.58
C LEU A 41 -1.39 -5.69 -17.63
N LEU A 42 -1.50 -7.00 -17.51
CA LEU A 42 -2.42 -7.67 -16.57
C LEU A 42 -2.04 -7.32 -15.13
N ARG A 43 -0.74 -7.29 -14.78
CA ARG A 43 -0.26 -6.81 -13.49
C ARG A 43 -0.70 -5.39 -13.22
N GLY A 44 -0.47 -4.45 -14.16
CA GLY A 44 -0.92 -3.06 -14.01
C GLY A 44 -2.44 -2.96 -13.77
N TYR A 45 -3.22 -3.78 -14.45
CA TYR A 45 -4.66 -3.86 -14.25
C TYR A 45 -5.03 -4.43 -12.88
N SER A 46 -4.43 -5.55 -12.47
CA SER A 46 -4.71 -6.15 -11.15
C SER A 46 -4.38 -5.20 -10.00
N VAL A 47 -3.25 -4.49 -10.06
CA VAL A 47 -2.87 -3.48 -9.07
C VAL A 47 -3.92 -2.37 -8.97
N LEU A 48 -4.43 -1.89 -10.10
CA LEU A 48 -5.45 -0.83 -10.10
C LEU A 48 -6.80 -1.35 -9.58
N LEU A 49 -7.18 -2.58 -9.90
CA LEU A 49 -8.37 -3.24 -9.34
C LEU A 49 -8.27 -3.40 -7.82
N ILE A 50 -7.10 -3.82 -7.31
CA ILE A 50 -6.84 -3.91 -5.87
C ILE A 50 -6.98 -2.53 -5.21
N ARG A 51 -6.39 -1.48 -5.78
CA ARG A 51 -6.51 -0.11 -5.27
C ARG A 51 -7.94 0.41 -5.21
N THR A 52 -8.77 -0.03 -6.14
CA THR A 52 -10.19 0.35 -6.21
C THR A 52 -11.12 -0.66 -5.54
N SER A 53 -10.56 -1.55 -4.70
CA SER A 53 -11.27 -2.59 -3.93
C SER A 53 -12.12 -3.55 -4.79
N GLN A 54 -11.79 -3.70 -6.08
CA GLN A 54 -12.45 -4.64 -6.98
C GLN A 54 -11.78 -6.02 -6.92
N PHE A 55 -11.75 -6.61 -5.71
CA PHE A 55 -10.94 -7.80 -5.42
C PHE A 55 -11.33 -9.04 -6.24
N ASP A 56 -12.61 -9.26 -6.52
CA ASP A 56 -13.04 -10.43 -7.30
C ASP A 56 -12.55 -10.35 -8.75
N LYS A 57 -12.67 -9.17 -9.38
CA LYS A 57 -12.10 -8.95 -10.72
C LYS A 57 -10.57 -9.08 -10.71
N ALA A 58 -9.92 -8.55 -9.67
CA ALA A 58 -8.47 -8.70 -9.52
C ALA A 58 -8.06 -10.17 -9.47
N LEU A 59 -8.76 -11.00 -8.69
CA LEU A 59 -8.53 -12.45 -8.63
C LEU A 59 -8.69 -13.14 -9.99
N GLU A 60 -9.67 -12.75 -10.80
CA GLU A 60 -9.84 -13.29 -12.16
C GLU A 60 -8.63 -12.96 -13.04
N VAL A 61 -8.13 -11.73 -12.96
CA VAL A 61 -6.95 -11.30 -13.70
C VAL A 61 -5.71 -12.07 -13.25
N LEU A 62 -5.51 -12.23 -11.94
CA LEU A 62 -4.37 -12.98 -11.38
C LEU A 62 -4.42 -14.46 -11.78
N LYS A 63 -5.56 -15.12 -11.70
CA LYS A 63 -5.76 -16.51 -12.15
C LYS A 63 -5.45 -16.69 -13.65
N ARG A 64 -5.69 -15.64 -14.45
CA ARG A 64 -5.30 -15.67 -15.86
C ARG A 64 -3.79 -15.52 -16.02
N MET A 65 -3.16 -14.63 -15.22
CA MET A 65 -1.71 -14.46 -15.23
C MET A 65 -0.98 -15.74 -14.82
N GLU A 66 -1.47 -16.45 -13.80
CA GLU A 66 -0.88 -17.68 -13.28
C GLU A 66 -0.66 -18.76 -14.36
N LYS A 67 -1.49 -18.75 -15.41
CA LYS A 67 -1.42 -19.69 -16.55
C LYS A 67 -0.41 -19.26 -17.62
N MET A 68 0.27 -18.13 -17.45
CA MET A 68 1.19 -17.57 -18.41
C MET A 68 2.64 -17.86 -18.03
N PRO A 69 3.55 -17.93 -19.01
CA PRO A 69 4.98 -17.88 -18.71
C PRO A 69 5.31 -16.55 -18.03
N MET A 70 5.94 -16.62 -16.86
CA MET A 70 6.34 -15.46 -16.06
C MET A 70 7.77 -15.66 -15.58
N ASP A 71 8.54 -14.58 -15.49
CA ASP A 71 9.82 -14.59 -14.81
C ASP A 71 9.63 -14.61 -13.27
N ALA A 72 10.75 -14.73 -12.53
CA ALA A 72 10.72 -14.81 -11.08
C ALA A 72 10.09 -13.54 -10.46
N LYS A 73 10.41 -12.36 -10.96
CA LYS A 73 9.84 -11.10 -10.46
C LYS A 73 8.34 -11.00 -10.69
N GLU A 74 7.88 -11.40 -11.86
CA GLU A 74 6.45 -11.40 -12.21
C GLU A 74 5.67 -12.37 -11.32
N LYS A 75 6.27 -13.51 -10.95
CA LYS A 75 5.67 -14.46 -9.98
C LYS A 75 5.58 -13.86 -8.59
N THR A 76 6.65 -13.25 -8.09
CA THR A 76 6.64 -12.57 -6.80
C THR A 76 5.59 -11.45 -6.78
N ASP A 77 5.50 -10.62 -7.81
CA ASP A 77 4.47 -9.58 -7.92
C ASP A 77 3.04 -10.17 -7.92
N LEU A 78 2.84 -11.32 -8.57
CA LEU A 78 1.58 -12.06 -8.55
C LEU A 78 1.21 -12.51 -7.13
N HIS A 79 2.15 -13.15 -6.42
CA HIS A 79 1.94 -13.65 -5.07
C HIS A 79 1.69 -12.52 -4.07
N ILE A 80 2.39 -11.39 -4.20
CA ILE A 80 2.13 -10.17 -3.41
C ILE A 80 0.68 -9.70 -3.61
N ASN A 81 0.22 -9.61 -4.86
CA ASN A 81 -1.15 -9.18 -5.14
C ASN A 81 -2.20 -10.16 -4.59
N TYR A 82 -1.95 -11.47 -4.66
CA TYR A 82 -2.80 -12.48 -4.02
C TYR A 82 -2.84 -12.29 -2.49
N ALA A 83 -1.70 -12.10 -1.86
CA ALA A 83 -1.61 -11.90 -0.43
C ALA A 83 -2.39 -10.65 0.03
N ILE A 84 -2.25 -9.54 -0.68
CA ILE A 84 -3.01 -8.31 -0.36
C ILE A 84 -4.52 -8.56 -0.44
N ILE A 85 -5.00 -9.28 -1.47
CA ILE A 85 -6.42 -9.60 -1.61
C ILE A 85 -6.88 -10.54 -0.49
N LEU A 86 -6.09 -11.55 -0.13
CA LEU A 86 -6.41 -12.47 0.96
C LEU A 86 -6.53 -11.72 2.28
N TRP A 87 -5.59 -10.84 2.59
CA TRP A 87 -5.66 -10.00 3.78
C TRP A 87 -6.91 -9.13 3.79
N GLN A 88 -7.22 -8.44 2.70
CA GLN A 88 -8.42 -7.61 2.58
C GLN A 88 -9.74 -8.40 2.70
N LYS A 89 -9.70 -9.70 2.43
CA LYS A 89 -10.82 -10.64 2.65
C LYS A 89 -10.82 -11.28 4.05
N GLY A 90 -9.96 -10.84 4.97
CA GLY A 90 -9.89 -11.32 6.35
C GLY A 90 -9.05 -12.59 6.54
N HIS A 91 -8.23 -12.97 5.57
CA HIS A 91 -7.37 -14.15 5.62
C HIS A 91 -5.90 -13.75 5.82
N LEU A 92 -5.63 -12.98 6.91
CA LEU A 92 -4.29 -12.42 7.19
C LEU A 92 -3.22 -13.52 7.31
N ASP A 93 -3.49 -14.61 8.02
CA ASP A 93 -2.51 -15.68 8.21
C ASP A 93 -2.08 -16.30 6.88
N ARG A 94 -3.03 -16.57 5.98
CA ARG A 94 -2.71 -17.07 4.64
C ARG A 94 -1.95 -16.06 3.78
N ALA A 95 -2.26 -14.78 3.92
CA ALA A 95 -1.51 -13.72 3.26
C ALA A 95 -0.05 -13.72 3.72
N MET A 96 0.16 -13.83 5.03
CA MET A 96 1.49 -13.89 5.62
C MET A 96 2.28 -15.14 5.19
N GLU A 97 1.65 -16.31 5.18
CA GLU A 97 2.28 -17.55 4.67
C GLU A 97 2.87 -17.36 3.26
N ILE A 98 2.09 -16.78 2.35
CA ILE A 98 2.54 -16.52 0.97
C ILE A 98 3.71 -15.52 0.94
N LEU A 99 3.59 -14.42 1.67
CA LEU A 99 4.61 -13.36 1.66
C LEU A 99 5.91 -13.82 2.32
N GLU A 100 5.85 -14.56 3.42
CA GLU A 100 7.01 -15.11 4.09
C GLU A 100 7.69 -16.21 3.28
N ASP A 101 6.93 -16.99 2.50
CA ASP A 101 7.51 -17.93 1.54
C ASP A 101 8.31 -17.19 0.45
N GLU A 102 7.72 -16.18 -0.18
CA GLU A 102 8.43 -15.32 -1.14
C GLU A 102 9.67 -14.66 -0.53
N PHE A 103 9.56 -14.17 0.69
CA PHE A 103 10.64 -13.48 1.39
C PHE A 103 11.84 -14.38 1.69
N ARG A 104 11.61 -15.67 1.94
CA ARG A 104 12.70 -16.67 2.10
C ARG A 104 13.54 -16.80 0.83
N HIS A 105 12.95 -16.59 -0.34
CA HIS A 105 13.60 -16.72 -1.63
C HIS A 105 14.16 -15.40 -2.17
N THR A 106 13.48 -14.29 -1.86
CA THR A 106 13.83 -12.97 -2.42
C THR A 106 13.58 -11.88 -1.40
N LYS A 107 14.64 -11.33 -0.80
CA LYS A 107 14.54 -10.14 0.05
C LYS A 107 14.57 -8.88 -0.82
N ASN A 108 13.53 -8.06 -0.74
CA ASN A 108 13.46 -6.77 -1.44
C ASN A 108 12.60 -5.76 -0.65
N GLY A 109 12.74 -4.46 -0.97
CA GLY A 109 12.04 -3.39 -0.25
C GLY A 109 10.52 -3.52 -0.28
N THR A 110 9.94 -4.02 -1.38
CA THR A 110 8.47 -4.22 -1.48
C THR A 110 7.99 -5.26 -0.46
N LEU A 111 8.67 -6.39 -0.34
CA LEU A 111 8.30 -7.43 0.63
C LEU A 111 8.53 -6.95 2.06
N TYR A 112 9.65 -6.26 2.35
CA TYR A 112 9.86 -5.65 3.67
C TYR A 112 8.73 -4.67 4.03
N SER A 113 8.33 -3.78 3.11
CA SER A 113 7.24 -2.83 3.34
C SER A 113 5.91 -3.51 3.69
N ILE A 114 5.53 -4.52 2.90
CA ILE A 114 4.22 -5.17 3.03
C ILE A 114 4.19 -6.07 4.24
N ILE A 115 5.18 -6.93 4.43
CA ILE A 115 5.26 -7.83 5.59
C ILE A 115 5.34 -7.02 6.87
N GLY A 116 6.18 -5.98 6.90
CA GLY A 116 6.31 -5.10 8.05
C GLY A 116 4.97 -4.47 8.46
N TYR A 117 4.19 -3.99 7.49
CA TYR A 117 2.85 -3.48 7.75
C TYR A 117 1.89 -4.59 8.23
N LEU A 118 1.87 -5.75 7.59
CA LEU A 118 0.96 -6.83 7.99
C LEU A 118 1.31 -7.45 9.35
N LYS A 119 2.57 -7.40 9.78
CA LYS A 119 2.95 -7.77 11.15
C LYS A 119 2.36 -6.81 12.20
N ILE A 120 2.18 -5.53 11.86
CA ILE A 120 1.44 -4.60 12.74
C ILE A 120 -0.03 -5.03 12.82
N GLU A 121 -0.63 -5.41 11.70
CA GLU A 121 -2.02 -5.90 11.65
C GLU A 121 -2.21 -7.23 12.39
N GLN A 122 -1.17 -8.07 12.52
CA GLN A 122 -1.19 -9.27 13.38
C GLN A 122 -1.23 -8.94 14.87
N GLY A 123 -0.75 -7.78 15.30
CA GLY A 123 -0.85 -7.29 16.67
C GLY A 123 0.26 -7.78 17.62
N ASP A 124 1.25 -8.55 17.16
CA ASP A 124 2.40 -8.93 17.96
C ASP A 124 3.46 -7.82 17.91
N ALA A 125 3.54 -7.04 18.99
CA ALA A 125 4.43 -5.89 19.08
C ALA A 125 5.91 -6.27 19.00
N GLU A 126 6.33 -7.37 19.63
CA GLU A 126 7.72 -7.80 19.66
C GLU A 126 8.18 -8.22 18.25
N GLU A 127 7.38 -9.04 17.60
CA GLU A 127 7.66 -9.52 16.24
C GLU A 127 7.62 -8.37 15.22
N ALA A 128 6.65 -7.45 15.33
CA ALA A 128 6.56 -6.29 14.45
C ALA A 128 7.77 -5.35 14.62
N ILE A 129 8.23 -5.10 15.85
CA ILE A 129 9.46 -4.32 16.11
C ILE A 129 10.67 -5.01 15.50
N ARG A 130 10.83 -6.31 15.75
CA ARG A 130 11.97 -7.08 15.25
C ARG A 130 12.06 -7.01 13.73
N PHE A 131 10.97 -7.28 13.05
CA PHE A 131 10.94 -7.29 11.59
C PHE A 131 11.14 -5.90 10.98
N ASN A 132 10.46 -4.87 11.51
CA ASN A 132 10.59 -3.51 10.98
C ASN A 132 11.95 -2.88 11.28
N LYS A 133 12.65 -3.33 12.34
CA LYS A 133 14.08 -2.99 12.54
C LYS A 133 14.98 -3.67 11.52
N GLU A 134 14.75 -4.96 11.21
CA GLU A 134 15.46 -5.65 10.11
C GLU A 134 15.24 -4.93 8.76
N ALA A 135 14.03 -4.42 8.51
CA ALA A 135 13.77 -3.63 7.31
C ALA A 135 14.62 -2.35 7.25
N LEU A 136 14.79 -1.64 8.38
CA LEU A 136 15.68 -0.47 8.44
C LEU A 136 17.18 -0.83 8.34
N GLU A 137 17.58 -2.04 8.71
CA GLU A 137 18.96 -2.52 8.44
C GLU A 137 19.17 -2.78 6.94
N TYR A 138 18.11 -3.12 6.22
CA TYR A 138 18.14 -3.29 4.76
C TYR A 138 18.19 -1.93 4.02
N ASP A 139 17.39 -0.95 4.45
CA ASP A 139 17.38 0.41 3.90
C ASP A 139 16.87 1.40 4.97
N ASP A 140 17.78 2.16 5.57
CA ASP A 140 17.48 3.09 6.68
C ASP A 140 16.88 4.43 6.23
N GLU A 141 16.85 4.68 4.91
CA GLU A 141 16.23 5.86 4.29
C GLU A 141 14.88 5.54 3.60
N ASP A 142 14.36 4.30 3.68
CA ASP A 142 13.03 4.01 3.13
C ASP A 142 11.92 4.61 4.03
N PRO A 143 11.14 5.58 3.54
CA PRO A 143 10.11 6.24 4.35
C PRO A 143 8.97 5.30 4.77
N VAL A 144 8.75 4.17 4.07
CA VAL A 144 7.71 3.20 4.44
C VAL A 144 8.17 2.35 5.63
N PHE A 145 9.45 1.97 5.68
CA PHE A 145 10.00 1.22 6.83
C PHE A 145 10.00 2.07 8.09
N LEU A 146 10.38 3.35 7.96
CA LEU A 146 10.29 4.32 9.05
C LEU A 146 8.84 4.49 9.54
N ASP A 147 7.89 4.66 8.61
CA ASP A 147 6.48 4.77 8.93
C ASP A 147 5.94 3.51 9.63
N ASN A 148 6.25 2.32 9.11
CA ASN A 148 5.86 1.05 9.73
C ASN A 148 6.38 0.95 11.17
N LEU A 149 7.63 1.32 11.41
CA LEU A 149 8.19 1.28 12.76
C LEU A 149 7.53 2.34 13.68
N GLY A 150 7.26 3.53 13.15
CA GLY A 150 6.45 4.55 13.82
C GLY A 150 5.07 4.03 14.21
N GLN A 151 4.36 3.39 13.27
CA GLN A 151 3.06 2.77 13.53
C GLN A 151 3.16 1.65 14.57
N THR A 152 4.21 0.82 14.52
CA THR A 152 4.43 -0.25 15.50
C THR A 152 4.51 0.31 16.92
N TYR A 153 5.33 1.34 17.14
CA TYR A 153 5.45 1.98 18.44
C TYR A 153 4.17 2.70 18.85
N TYR A 154 3.50 3.40 17.94
CA TYR A 154 2.27 4.13 18.24
C TYR A 154 1.10 3.19 18.55
N ARG A 155 0.85 2.20 17.69
CA ARG A 155 -0.38 1.39 17.70
C ARG A 155 -0.29 0.18 18.63
N LEU A 156 0.88 -0.48 18.72
CA LEU A 156 1.06 -1.72 19.46
C LEU A 156 1.72 -1.52 20.82
N VAL A 157 2.72 -0.65 20.89
CA VAL A 157 3.48 -0.41 22.14
C VAL A 157 2.87 0.72 22.96
N GLY A 158 2.27 1.73 22.31
CA GLY A 158 1.79 2.95 22.97
C GLY A 158 2.90 3.95 23.29
N ASP A 159 4.13 3.71 22.81
CA ASP A 159 5.27 4.62 22.97
C ASP A 159 5.22 5.72 21.90
N LYS A 160 4.46 6.77 22.19
CA LYS A 160 4.26 7.91 21.29
C LYS A 160 5.55 8.70 21.05
N GLU A 161 6.44 8.80 22.03
CA GLU A 161 7.70 9.55 21.89
C GLU A 161 8.60 8.88 20.87
N THR A 162 8.83 7.58 20.99
CA THR A 162 9.61 6.80 20.01
C THR A 162 8.93 6.80 18.63
N ALA A 163 7.61 6.64 18.58
CA ALA A 163 6.86 6.66 17.32
C ALA A 163 7.06 7.97 16.55
N LYS A 164 7.00 9.12 17.27
CA LYS A 164 7.18 10.43 16.65
C LYS A 164 8.53 10.60 15.97
N ILE A 165 9.61 10.07 16.58
CA ILE A 165 10.96 10.14 15.98
C ILE A 165 10.97 9.48 14.59
N TYR A 166 10.30 8.33 14.44
CA TYR A 166 10.22 7.62 13.17
C TYR A 166 9.31 8.31 12.16
N PHE A 167 8.16 8.84 12.61
CA PHE A 167 7.28 9.63 11.73
C PHE A 167 7.95 10.92 11.24
N ASP A 168 8.70 11.63 12.10
CA ASP A 168 9.43 12.84 11.71
C ASP A 168 10.50 12.53 10.64
N LYS A 169 11.18 11.40 10.75
CA LYS A 169 12.13 10.94 9.72
C LYS A 169 11.39 10.55 8.42
N ALA A 170 10.30 9.80 8.52
CA ALA A 170 9.52 9.36 7.36
C ALA A 170 8.97 10.55 6.56
N ILE A 171 8.41 11.57 7.25
CA ILE A 171 7.82 12.73 6.59
C ILE A 171 8.89 13.63 5.93
N ALA A 172 10.09 13.68 6.48
CA ALA A 172 11.20 14.41 5.89
C ALA A 172 11.61 13.82 4.52
N LEU A 173 11.55 12.49 4.38
CA LEU A 173 11.85 11.79 3.13
C LEU A 173 10.66 11.78 2.16
N LYS A 174 9.44 11.70 2.68
CA LYS A 174 8.21 11.63 1.87
C LYS A 174 7.11 12.54 2.43
N PRO A 175 7.16 13.85 2.12
CA PRO A 175 6.23 14.84 2.69
C PRO A 175 4.74 14.57 2.42
N LYS A 176 4.41 13.77 1.42
CA LYS A 176 3.02 13.42 1.04
C LYS A 176 2.63 12.00 1.46
N ALA A 177 3.34 11.38 2.41
CA ALA A 177 2.97 10.08 2.96
C ALA A 177 1.64 10.19 3.71
N ILE A 178 0.65 9.36 3.33
CA ILE A 178 -0.73 9.44 3.86
C ILE A 178 -0.73 9.14 5.35
N ASP A 179 -0.24 7.95 5.73
CA ASP A 179 -0.30 7.47 7.11
C ASP A 179 0.56 8.33 8.04
N THR A 180 1.77 8.69 7.61
CA THR A 180 2.66 9.55 8.37
C THR A 180 2.02 10.92 8.66
N ASN A 181 1.39 11.56 7.65
CA ASN A 181 0.68 12.82 7.86
C ASN A 181 -0.52 12.63 8.80
N TYR A 182 -1.27 11.54 8.66
CA TYR A 182 -2.38 11.25 9.55
C TYR A 182 -1.92 11.12 11.01
N PHE A 183 -0.88 10.31 11.28
CA PHE A 183 -0.39 10.16 12.65
C PHE A 183 0.19 11.46 13.21
N LEU A 184 0.98 12.20 12.43
CA LEU A 184 1.52 13.49 12.88
C LEU A 184 0.41 14.53 13.15
N ALA A 185 -0.69 14.51 12.40
CA ALA A 185 -1.86 15.33 12.70
C ALA A 185 -2.46 15.02 14.07
N LEU A 186 -2.42 13.74 14.52
CA LEU A 186 -2.89 13.40 15.87
C LEU A 186 -2.01 14.04 16.96
N TYR A 187 -0.68 14.11 16.75
CA TYR A 187 0.22 14.83 17.66
C TYR A 187 -0.05 16.33 17.66
N ASP A 188 -0.29 16.93 16.52
CA ASP A 188 -0.59 18.36 16.42
C ASP A 188 -1.90 18.69 17.17
N ILE A 189 -2.93 17.81 17.03
CA ILE A 189 -4.20 17.94 17.79
C ILE A 189 -3.94 17.86 19.31
N GLU A 190 -3.17 16.87 19.77
CA GLU A 190 -2.84 16.69 21.18
C GLU A 190 -2.08 17.90 21.75
N ASN A 191 -1.27 18.56 20.93
CA ASN A 191 -0.54 19.76 21.30
C ASN A 191 -1.33 21.07 21.15
N GLY A 192 -2.56 21.01 20.64
CA GLY A 192 -3.41 22.19 20.40
C GLY A 192 -3.06 22.97 19.13
N ASP A 193 -2.17 22.45 18.27
CA ASP A 193 -1.82 23.07 17.00
C ASP A 193 -2.81 22.63 15.89
N ILE A 194 -4.01 23.24 15.95
CA ILE A 194 -5.12 22.87 15.07
C ILE A 194 -4.83 23.21 13.59
N GLU A 195 -4.10 24.28 13.31
CA GLU A 195 -3.77 24.68 11.93
C GLU A 195 -2.82 23.66 11.29
N SER A 196 -1.72 23.29 11.97
CA SER A 196 -0.82 22.24 11.48
C SER A 196 -1.54 20.91 11.29
N ALA A 197 -2.43 20.54 12.20
CA ALA A 197 -3.24 19.34 12.08
C ALA A 197 -4.12 19.33 10.82
N LYS A 198 -4.80 20.45 10.53
CA LYS A 198 -5.61 20.59 9.32
C LYS A 198 -4.76 20.46 8.06
N ASP A 199 -3.63 21.13 7.99
CA ASP A 199 -2.72 21.07 6.84
C ASP A 199 -2.23 19.63 6.57
N ARG A 200 -1.88 18.89 7.62
CA ARG A 200 -1.47 17.49 7.49
C ARG A 200 -2.61 16.58 7.03
N LEU A 201 -3.80 16.75 7.57
CA LEU A 201 -4.97 15.98 7.13
C LEU A 201 -5.34 16.29 5.69
N ASP A 202 -5.22 17.55 5.25
CA ASP A 202 -5.42 17.93 3.85
C ASP A 202 -4.36 17.31 2.94
N MET A 203 -3.10 17.29 3.38
CA MET A 203 -2.02 16.60 2.65
C MET A 203 -2.26 15.10 2.53
N ALA A 204 -2.69 14.45 3.62
CA ALA A 204 -3.04 13.03 3.60
C ALA A 204 -4.23 12.76 2.67
N ARG A 205 -5.27 13.62 2.70
CA ARG A 205 -6.52 13.43 1.96
C ARG A 205 -6.36 13.45 0.45
N VAL A 206 -5.40 14.21 -0.08
CA VAL A 206 -5.10 14.26 -1.51
C VAL A 206 -4.15 13.16 -1.97
N GLY A 207 -3.70 12.30 -1.08
CA GLY A 207 -2.83 11.17 -1.37
C GLY A 207 -3.49 10.08 -2.20
N MET A 208 -2.68 9.20 -2.75
CA MET A 208 -3.13 8.05 -3.53
C MET A 208 -3.29 6.84 -2.61
N PHE A 209 -4.48 6.65 -2.09
CA PHE A 209 -4.78 5.53 -1.19
C PHE A 209 -4.56 4.17 -1.83
N SER A 210 -4.19 3.23 -1.00
CA SER A 210 -4.10 1.80 -1.32
C SER A 210 -4.65 0.98 -0.15
N PRO A 211 -4.98 -0.30 -0.33
CA PRO A 211 -5.36 -1.16 0.78
C PRO A 211 -4.32 -1.28 1.90
N LEU A 212 -3.07 -0.94 1.62
CA LEU A 212 -1.96 -0.97 2.58
C LEU A 212 -1.80 0.34 3.38
N ASN A 213 -2.72 1.29 3.24
CA ASN A 213 -2.76 2.43 4.12
C ASN A 213 -3.59 2.12 5.37
N TYR A 214 -3.10 2.54 6.53
CA TYR A 214 -3.84 2.52 7.79
C TYR A 214 -4.96 3.55 7.77
N ALA A 215 -4.63 4.81 7.43
CA ALA A 215 -5.59 5.89 7.36
C ALA A 215 -6.45 5.75 6.09
N THR A 216 -7.76 5.71 6.27
CA THR A 216 -8.72 5.73 5.17
C THR A 216 -9.20 7.15 4.88
N PRO A 217 -9.75 7.43 3.68
CA PRO A 217 -10.38 8.71 3.40
C PRO A 217 -11.43 9.11 4.45
N GLU A 218 -12.22 8.13 4.91
CA GLU A 218 -13.30 8.32 5.88
C GLU A 218 -12.74 8.71 7.26
N MET A 219 -11.63 8.07 7.70
CA MET A 219 -10.96 8.42 8.95
C MET A 219 -10.42 9.85 8.92
N ILE A 220 -9.82 10.24 7.79
CA ILE A 220 -9.28 11.58 7.62
C ILE A 220 -10.41 12.62 7.59
N ASP A 221 -11.47 12.36 6.81
CA ASP A 221 -12.61 13.28 6.71
C ASP A 221 -13.32 13.43 8.06
N ALA A 222 -13.52 12.34 8.83
CA ALA A 222 -14.07 12.40 10.17
C ALA A 222 -13.21 13.26 11.12
N LYS A 223 -11.88 13.10 11.07
CA LYS A 223 -10.97 13.88 11.89
C LYS A 223 -10.97 15.37 11.50
N ARG A 224 -11.04 15.69 10.21
CA ARG A 224 -11.18 17.06 9.71
C ARG A 224 -12.50 17.72 10.17
N ASP A 225 -13.59 16.96 10.19
CA ASP A 225 -14.89 17.48 10.63
C ASP A 225 -14.90 17.76 12.15
N GLU A 226 -14.22 16.93 12.96
CA GLU A 226 -14.00 17.23 14.38
C GLU A 226 -13.31 18.59 14.58
N LEU A 227 -12.28 18.89 13.76
CA LEU A 227 -11.50 20.13 13.88
C LEU A 227 -12.21 21.38 13.33
N ARG A 228 -13.29 21.25 12.54
CA ARG A 228 -14.08 22.39 12.08
C ARG A 228 -14.90 23.04 13.18
N ASN A 229 -15.14 22.30 14.24
CA ASN A 229 -15.99 22.71 15.36
C ASN A 229 -15.17 23.23 16.56
N LEU A 230 -13.83 23.29 16.41
CA LEU A 230 -12.88 23.87 17.35
C LEU A 230 -12.40 25.23 16.87
#